data_ed0a64618e954ae2653f1c6a78f4c213
#
_entry.id   ed0a64618e954ae2653f1c6a78f4c213
#
_cell.length_a   1.000
_cell.length_b   1.000
_cell.length_c   1.000
_cell.angle_alpha   90.00
_cell.angle_beta   90.00
_cell.angle_gamma   90.00
#
_symmetry.space_group_name_H-M   'P 1'
#
loop_
_entity.id
_entity.type
_entity.pdbx_description
1 polymer ?
#
loop_
_entity_poly.entity_id
_entity_poly.type
_entity_poly.pdbx_seq_one_letter_code
_entity_poly.pdbx_strand_id
1 'polypeptide(L)'
;MNRDGAGHLAKACHDTGSRLIHISTDYVFDGLKGAPYVEDDAVHPLNVYGASKEAGEAAVRAACADHVILRASWVFGAAGANFVKTMLRLGGEREELAIVADQFGCPTPAAPKTQEARR
;
A
#
# COMPACT_ATOMS: atom_id res chain seq x y z
N MET A 1 2.06 13.40 8.06
CA MET A 1 0.97 13.21 7.07
C MET A 1 0.41 11.78 7.09
N ASN A 2 1.20 10.71 6.87
CA ASN A 2 0.68 9.33 6.81
C ASN A 2 0.02 8.83 8.12
N ARG A 3 0.50 9.26 9.28
CA ARG A 3 -0.05 8.93 10.60
C ARG A 3 -1.21 9.85 10.96
N ASP A 4 -0.91 11.13 11.16
CA ASP A 4 -1.88 12.07 11.76
C ASP A 4 -3.06 12.38 10.81
N GLY A 5 -2.78 12.50 9.49
CA GLY A 5 -3.83 12.68 8.50
C GLY A 5 -4.79 11.48 8.42
N ALA A 6 -4.25 10.25 8.52
CA ALA A 6 -5.08 9.04 8.57
C ALA A 6 -5.96 9.01 9.82
N GLY A 7 -5.39 9.36 10.98
CA GLY A 7 -6.14 9.43 12.25
C GLY A 7 -7.23 10.50 12.23
N HIS A 8 -6.96 11.69 11.69
CA HIS A 8 -7.97 12.76 11.56
C HIS A 8 -9.12 12.34 10.64
N LEU A 9 -8.80 11.71 9.50
CA LEU A 9 -9.83 11.20 8.59
C LEU A 9 -10.66 10.09 9.24
N ALA A 10 -10.01 9.16 9.94
CA ALA A 10 -10.70 8.08 10.64
C ALA A 10 -11.66 8.61 11.72
N LYS A 11 -11.22 9.65 12.48
CA LYS A 11 -12.10 10.31 13.44
C LYS A 11 -13.30 10.98 12.76
N ALA A 12 -13.09 11.70 11.67
CA ALA A 12 -14.17 12.33 10.92
C ALA A 12 -15.18 11.28 10.37
N CYS A 13 -14.69 10.15 9.87
CA CYS A 13 -15.55 9.04 9.43
C CYS A 13 -16.36 8.47 10.60
N HIS A 14 -15.74 8.27 11.76
CA HIS A 14 -16.43 7.84 12.98
C HIS A 14 -17.53 8.80 13.37
N ASP A 15 -17.21 10.10 13.45
CA ASP A 15 -18.14 11.18 13.88
C ASP A 15 -19.35 11.30 12.93
N THR A 16 -19.19 10.94 11.66
CA THR A 16 -20.26 10.98 10.64
C THR A 16 -20.95 9.64 10.39
N GLY A 17 -20.53 8.56 11.06
CA GLY A 17 -21.02 7.21 10.81
C GLY A 17 -20.65 6.65 9.43
N SER A 18 -19.57 7.15 8.81
CA SER A 18 -19.11 6.73 7.48
C SER A 18 -18.08 5.63 7.59
N ARG A 19 -18.13 4.65 6.66
CA ARG A 19 -17.08 3.64 6.51
C ARG A 19 -15.82 4.24 5.92
N LEU A 20 -14.66 3.89 6.46
CA LEU A 20 -13.35 4.30 5.95
C LEU A 20 -12.66 3.16 5.19
N ILE A 21 -12.24 3.41 3.95
CA ILE A 21 -11.31 2.55 3.23
C ILE A 21 -9.95 3.25 3.20
N HIS A 22 -8.96 2.68 3.91
CA HIS A 22 -7.61 3.22 4.03
C HIS A 22 -6.62 2.41 3.19
N ILE A 23 -5.94 3.08 2.26
CA ILE A 23 -4.91 2.43 1.44
C ILE A 23 -3.58 2.45 2.19
N SER A 24 -3.02 1.27 2.43
CA SER A 24 -1.72 1.05 3.05
C SER A 24 -0.75 0.34 2.09
N THR A 25 0.30 -0.26 2.60
CA THR A 25 1.41 -0.83 1.85
C THR A 25 1.88 -2.15 2.46
N ASP A 26 2.44 -3.02 1.64
CA ASP A 26 3.19 -4.20 2.05
C ASP A 26 4.47 -3.88 2.83
N TYR A 27 5.04 -2.65 2.70
CA TYR A 27 6.20 -2.19 3.49
C TYR A 27 5.97 -2.12 5.00
N VAL A 28 4.76 -2.41 5.49
CA VAL A 28 4.51 -2.63 6.92
C VAL A 28 5.11 -3.95 7.42
N PHE A 29 5.45 -4.87 6.52
CA PHE A 29 6.12 -6.14 6.81
C PHE A 29 7.62 -6.05 6.56
N ASP A 30 8.38 -7.01 7.12
CA ASP A 30 9.84 -7.12 6.96
C ASP A 30 10.30 -7.87 5.71
N GLY A 31 9.40 -8.61 5.05
CA GLY A 31 9.73 -9.40 3.86
C GLY A 31 10.41 -10.76 4.15
N LEU A 32 10.54 -11.16 5.42
CA LEU A 32 11.33 -12.35 5.81
C LEU A 32 10.51 -13.64 5.90
N LYS A 33 9.21 -13.59 5.76
CA LYS A 33 8.32 -14.76 5.94
C LYS A 33 8.58 -15.89 4.92
N GLY A 34 9.07 -15.60 3.72
CA GLY A 34 9.28 -16.60 2.66
C GLY A 34 7.99 -17.21 2.07
N ALA A 35 6.84 -16.66 2.44
CA ALA A 35 5.50 -17.04 1.99
C ALA A 35 4.61 -15.80 1.92
N PRO A 36 3.44 -15.85 1.25
CA PRO A 36 2.51 -14.72 1.26
C PRO A 36 2.13 -14.29 2.68
N TYR A 37 2.12 -12.98 2.91
CA TYR A 37 1.60 -12.41 4.15
C TYR A 37 0.08 -12.44 4.18
N VAL A 38 -0.47 -12.65 5.36
CA VAL A 38 -1.90 -12.60 5.65
C VAL A 38 -2.21 -11.46 6.62
N GLU A 39 -3.49 -11.17 6.83
CA GLU A 39 -3.95 -10.00 7.58
C GLU A 39 -3.48 -9.98 9.03
N ASP A 40 -3.38 -11.17 9.66
CA ASP A 40 -3.00 -11.35 11.06
C ASP A 40 -1.49 -11.49 11.29
N ASP A 41 -0.67 -11.44 10.22
CA ASP A 41 0.78 -11.48 10.37
C ASP A 41 1.29 -10.23 11.10
N ALA A 42 2.28 -10.42 11.97
CA ALA A 42 2.90 -9.34 12.71
C ALA A 42 3.55 -8.33 11.75
N VAL A 43 3.29 -7.06 11.96
CA VAL A 43 3.91 -5.96 11.22
C VAL A 43 5.30 -5.65 11.79
N HIS A 44 6.29 -5.46 10.92
CA HIS A 44 7.67 -5.12 11.29
C HIS A 44 8.33 -4.27 10.19
N PRO A 45 7.95 -3.00 10.04
CA PRO A 45 8.45 -2.15 8.97
C PRO A 45 9.95 -1.86 9.11
N LEU A 46 10.72 -2.06 8.04
CA LEU A 46 12.16 -1.86 8.01
C LEU A 46 12.57 -0.44 7.61
N ASN A 47 11.66 0.38 7.13
CA ASN A 47 11.96 1.73 6.66
C ASN A 47 10.97 2.77 7.20
N VAL A 48 11.34 4.05 7.10
CA VAL A 48 10.53 5.17 7.62
C VAL A 48 9.16 5.25 6.95
N TYR A 49 9.08 4.93 5.66
CA TYR A 49 7.82 4.92 4.94
C TYR A 49 6.86 3.86 5.51
N GLY A 50 7.31 2.61 5.61
CA GLY A 50 6.53 1.52 6.20
C GLY A 50 6.11 1.82 7.63
N ALA A 51 7.02 2.30 8.47
CA ALA A 51 6.72 2.69 9.85
C ALA A 51 5.67 3.82 9.93
N SER A 52 5.74 4.81 9.03
CA SER A 52 4.75 5.88 8.99
C SER A 52 3.38 5.41 8.54
N LYS A 53 3.33 4.43 7.63
CA LYS A 53 2.07 3.82 7.14
C LYS A 53 1.46 2.91 8.21
N GLU A 54 2.28 2.09 8.89
CA GLU A 54 1.82 1.26 10.02
C GLU A 54 1.23 2.12 11.15
N ALA A 55 1.91 3.21 11.53
CA ALA A 55 1.38 4.17 12.52
C ALA A 55 0.05 4.80 12.06
N GLY A 56 -0.16 4.97 10.75
CA GLY A 56 -1.43 5.38 10.16
C GLY A 56 -2.51 4.29 10.29
N GLU A 57 -2.17 3.04 10.02
CA GLU A 57 -3.08 1.90 10.23
C GLU A 57 -3.53 1.79 11.69
N ALA A 58 -2.58 1.93 12.63
CA ALA A 58 -2.88 1.90 14.06
C ALA A 58 -3.82 3.05 14.46
N ALA A 59 -3.60 4.26 13.93
CA ALA A 59 -4.47 5.42 14.17
C ALA A 59 -5.88 5.21 13.59
N VAL A 60 -6.01 4.59 12.42
CA VAL A 60 -7.31 4.24 11.80
C VAL A 60 -8.05 3.22 12.67
N ARG A 61 -7.39 2.14 13.05
CA ARG A 61 -7.99 1.09 13.93
C ARG A 61 -8.48 1.66 15.25
N ALA A 62 -7.74 2.60 15.84
CA ALA A 62 -8.10 3.22 17.11
C ALA A 62 -9.26 4.21 17.01
N ALA A 63 -9.43 4.89 15.87
CA ALA A 63 -10.36 6.01 15.74
C ALA A 63 -11.69 5.65 15.02
N CYS A 64 -11.72 4.62 14.18
CA CYS A 64 -12.89 4.27 13.38
C CYS A 64 -13.10 2.75 13.38
N ALA A 65 -14.14 2.26 14.03
CA ALA A 65 -14.45 0.83 14.09
C ALA A 65 -14.89 0.27 12.72
N ASP A 66 -15.63 1.05 11.93
CA ASP A 66 -16.06 0.64 10.58
C ASP A 66 -15.02 1.08 9.53
N HIS A 67 -13.96 0.29 9.43
CA HIS A 67 -12.89 0.55 8.47
C HIS A 67 -12.45 -0.70 7.72
N VAL A 68 -11.83 -0.49 6.56
CA VAL A 68 -11.09 -1.50 5.80
C VAL A 68 -9.71 -0.95 5.50
N ILE A 69 -8.66 -1.72 5.76
CA ILE A 69 -7.28 -1.38 5.42
C ILE A 69 -6.82 -2.27 4.26
N LEU A 70 -6.50 -1.66 3.13
CA LEU A 70 -6.00 -2.37 1.94
C LEU A 70 -4.50 -2.15 1.81
N ARG A 71 -3.70 -3.16 2.11
CA ARG A 71 -2.26 -3.15 1.86
C ARG A 71 -1.98 -3.49 0.41
N ALA A 72 -1.27 -2.62 -0.28
CA ALA A 72 -1.01 -2.71 -1.70
C ALA A 72 0.48 -2.67 -1.98
N SER A 73 0.95 -3.44 -2.97
CA SER A 73 2.30 -3.38 -3.48
C SER A 73 2.32 -3.16 -4.99
N TRP A 74 3.42 -2.57 -5.48
CA TRP A 74 3.74 -2.44 -6.90
C TRP A 74 2.55 -1.98 -7.75
N VAL A 75 1.88 -0.91 -7.31
CA VAL A 75 0.70 -0.38 -7.99
C VAL A 75 1.09 0.14 -9.38
N PHE A 76 0.40 -0.32 -10.40
CA PHE A 76 0.60 0.10 -11.77
C PHE A 76 -0.73 0.38 -12.49
N GLY A 77 -0.67 1.16 -13.57
CA GLY A 77 -1.86 1.50 -14.35
C GLY A 77 -1.53 2.22 -15.65
N ALA A 78 -2.54 2.39 -16.51
CA ALA A 78 -2.40 3.09 -17.78
C ALA A 78 -2.07 4.59 -17.59
N ALA A 79 -2.61 5.22 -16.55
CA ALA A 79 -2.35 6.63 -16.24
C ALA A 79 -1.13 6.79 -15.32
N GLY A 80 -0.49 7.96 -15.37
CA GLY A 80 0.64 8.33 -14.52
C GLY A 80 1.95 7.59 -14.82
N ALA A 81 2.99 7.88 -14.04
CA ALA A 81 4.27 7.20 -14.07
C ALA A 81 4.22 5.96 -13.16
N ASN A 82 4.82 4.85 -13.60
CA ASN A 82 4.98 3.63 -12.81
C ASN A 82 6.18 2.81 -13.33
N PHE A 83 6.58 1.80 -12.56
CA PHE A 83 7.73 0.96 -12.86
C PHE A 83 7.61 0.31 -14.25
N VAL A 84 6.46 -0.27 -14.61
CA VAL A 84 6.26 -0.97 -15.90
C VAL A 84 6.51 -0.02 -17.06
N LYS A 85 5.90 1.17 -17.04
CA LYS A 85 6.09 2.18 -18.10
C LYS A 85 7.53 2.67 -18.17
N THR A 86 8.18 2.82 -17.01
CA THR A 86 9.60 3.20 -16.94
C THR A 86 10.48 2.13 -17.58
N MET A 87 10.24 0.85 -17.31
CA MET A 87 11.01 -0.24 -17.89
C MET A 87 10.79 -0.36 -19.40
N LEU A 88 9.54 -0.23 -19.87
CA LEU A 88 9.24 -0.22 -21.31
C LEU A 88 9.95 0.92 -22.04
N ARG A 89 9.98 2.13 -21.48
CA ARG A 89 10.70 3.26 -22.04
C ARG A 89 12.21 3.05 -22.05
N LEU A 90 12.80 2.67 -20.91
CA LEU A 90 14.24 2.47 -20.78
C LEU A 90 14.74 1.31 -21.65
N GLY A 91 13.95 0.23 -21.79
CA GLY A 91 14.29 -0.91 -22.66
C GLY A 91 14.30 -0.54 -24.15
N GLY A 92 13.57 0.50 -24.57
CA GLY A 92 13.68 1.06 -25.91
C GLY A 92 14.82 2.05 -26.11
N GLU A 93 15.41 2.58 -25.03
CA GLU A 93 16.45 3.62 -25.06
C GLU A 93 17.86 3.09 -24.74
N ARG A 94 17.97 1.90 -24.12
CA ARG A 94 19.25 1.36 -23.59
C ARG A 94 19.41 -0.11 -23.95
N GLU A 95 20.64 -0.48 -24.27
CA GLU A 95 21.00 -1.89 -24.56
C GLU A 95 21.04 -2.76 -23.29
N GLU A 96 21.36 -2.17 -22.14
CA GLU A 96 21.44 -2.88 -20.86
C GLU A 96 20.73 -2.10 -19.76
N LEU A 97 20.03 -2.83 -18.87
CA LEU A 97 19.37 -2.30 -17.67
C LEU A 97 19.78 -3.12 -16.45
N ALA A 98 20.26 -2.43 -15.40
CA ALA A 98 20.45 -3.03 -14.08
C ALA A 98 19.17 -2.84 -13.25
N ILE A 99 18.57 -3.95 -12.83
CA ILE A 99 17.33 -3.97 -12.05
C ILE A 99 17.55 -4.83 -10.80
N VAL A 100 17.00 -4.39 -9.67
CA VAL A 100 16.98 -5.16 -8.42
C VAL A 100 16.23 -6.48 -8.67
N ALA A 101 16.85 -7.61 -8.29
CA ALA A 101 16.34 -8.95 -8.58
C ALA A 101 16.04 -9.80 -7.32
N ASP A 102 16.22 -9.24 -6.13
CA ASP A 102 16.06 -9.89 -4.82
C ASP A 102 14.77 -9.47 -4.09
N GLN A 103 13.90 -8.72 -4.75
CA GLN A 103 12.61 -8.31 -4.19
C GLN A 103 11.47 -9.16 -4.76
N PHE A 104 10.65 -9.69 -3.87
CA PHE A 104 9.42 -10.42 -4.20
C PHE A 104 8.21 -9.57 -3.82
N GLY A 105 7.23 -9.47 -4.70
CA GLY A 105 6.02 -8.68 -4.46
C GLY A 105 4.89 -9.08 -5.40
N CYS A 106 3.69 -8.59 -5.10
CA CYS A 106 2.50 -8.84 -5.91
C CYS A 106 2.13 -7.55 -6.66
N PRO A 107 2.29 -7.51 -8.00
CA PRO A 107 1.86 -6.35 -8.78
C PRO A 107 0.35 -6.12 -8.65
N THR A 108 -0.04 -4.87 -8.41
CA THR A 108 -1.44 -4.51 -8.21
C THR A 108 -1.90 -3.53 -9.29
N PRO A 109 -2.80 -3.94 -10.20
CA PRO A 109 -3.38 -3.02 -11.16
C PRO A 109 -4.34 -2.05 -10.46
N ALA A 110 -4.23 -0.75 -10.79
CA ALA A 110 -5.06 0.29 -10.18
C ALA A 110 -6.56 0.13 -10.51
N ALA A 111 -6.90 -0.34 -11.71
CA ALA A 111 -8.28 -0.48 -12.15
C ALA A 111 -9.12 -1.51 -11.36
N PRO A 112 -8.66 -2.74 -11.06
CA PRO A 112 -9.40 -3.70 -10.23
C PRO A 112 -9.62 -3.23 -8.80
N LYS A 113 -8.70 -2.48 -8.21
CA LYS A 113 -8.85 -1.97 -6.83
C LYS A 113 -10.03 -1.04 -6.67
N THR A 114 -10.33 -0.22 -7.67
CA THR A 114 -11.51 0.65 -7.65
C THR A 114 -12.81 -0.13 -7.74
N GLN A 115 -12.82 -1.35 -8.28
CA GLN A 115 -14.00 -2.21 -8.31
C GLN A 115 -14.22 -2.95 -6.99
N GLU A 116 -13.15 -3.43 -6.34
CA GLU A 116 -13.22 -4.08 -5.03
C GLU A 116 -13.66 -3.12 -3.92
N ALA A 117 -13.22 -1.88 -3.97
CA ALA A 117 -13.60 -0.85 -3.01
C ALA A 117 -15.09 -0.41 -3.09
N ARG A 118 -15.80 -0.78 -4.16
CA ARG A 118 -17.23 -0.45 -4.35
C ARG A 118 -18.20 -1.56 -3.94
N ARG A 119 -17.71 -2.74 -3.56
CA ARG A 119 -18.54 -3.85 -3.06
C ARG A 119 -18.54 -3.88 -1.54
#